data_f11e0de345735c3c4af6519b219d3b6e
#
_entry.id   f11e0de345735c3c4af6519b219d3b6e
#
_cell.length_a   1.000
_cell.length_b   1.000
_cell.length_c   1.000
_cell.angle_alpha   90.00
_cell.angle_beta   90.00
_cell.angle_gamma   90.00
#
_symmetry.space_group_name_H-M   'P 1'
#
loop_
_entity.id
_entity.type
_entity.pdbx_description
1 polymer ?
#
loop_
_entity_poly.entity_id
_entity_poly.type
_entity_poly.pdbx_seq_one_letter_code
_entity_poly.pdbx_strand_id
1 'polypeptide(L)'
;MVFQSYALYPHLSVAENMGFSLKVAGASTSEIARQVGQAAEILKLTDYLDRRPKDLSGGQRQRVAIGRSIVRDPTAFLFDEPLSNLDAALRVEMRYEIAKLHQQLKRTMIYVTHDQVEAMTLADRIVVLEFGHIAQVGTPRELYERPGNLFVAQFIGSPKMNVLDCTTGAGRYLLPS
;
A
#
# COMPACT_ATOMS: atom_id res chain seq x y z
N MET A 1 -3.71 -10.67 -2.77
CA MET A 1 -3.63 -9.36 -3.44
C MET A 1 -4.77 -8.48 -2.97
N VAL A 2 -4.49 -7.21 -2.67
CA VAL A 2 -5.47 -6.18 -2.30
C VAL A 2 -5.54 -5.23 -3.49
N PHE A 3 -6.73 -5.08 -4.05
CA PHE A 3 -7.00 -4.27 -5.25
C PHE A 3 -7.45 -2.86 -4.86
N GLN A 4 -7.22 -1.90 -5.73
CA GLN A 4 -7.68 -0.51 -5.61
C GLN A 4 -9.18 -0.39 -5.30
N SER A 5 -10.03 -1.21 -5.93
CA SER A 5 -11.48 -1.23 -5.72
C SER A 5 -11.93 -2.08 -4.54
N TYR A 6 -10.98 -2.61 -3.73
CA TYR A 6 -11.19 -3.57 -2.64
C TYR A 6 -11.73 -4.94 -3.10
N ALA A 7 -12.43 -5.03 -4.22
CA ALA A 7 -13.01 -6.24 -4.82
C ALA A 7 -13.82 -7.10 -3.82
N LEU A 8 -14.57 -6.44 -2.91
CA LEU A 8 -15.42 -7.13 -1.95
C LEU A 8 -16.69 -7.66 -2.62
N TYR A 9 -17.15 -8.81 -2.17
CA TYR A 9 -18.44 -9.38 -2.58
C TYR A 9 -19.57 -8.65 -1.83
N PRO A 10 -20.42 -7.87 -2.52
CA PRO A 10 -21.37 -6.96 -1.87
C PRO A 10 -22.51 -7.67 -1.13
N HIS A 11 -22.80 -8.91 -1.53
CA HIS A 11 -23.87 -9.75 -0.96
C HIS A 11 -23.42 -10.58 0.23
N LEU A 12 -22.12 -10.70 0.47
CA LEU A 12 -21.54 -11.44 1.59
C LEU A 12 -21.26 -10.50 2.77
N SER A 13 -21.34 -11.06 3.99
CA SER A 13 -20.89 -10.36 5.21
C SER A 13 -19.37 -10.17 5.23
N VAL A 14 -18.85 -9.42 6.21
CA VAL A 14 -17.40 -9.27 6.43
C VAL A 14 -16.75 -10.62 6.69
N ALA A 15 -17.31 -11.42 7.59
CA ALA A 15 -16.80 -12.76 7.90
C ALA A 15 -16.77 -13.66 6.65
N GLU A 16 -17.84 -13.65 5.88
CA GLU A 16 -17.94 -14.44 4.64
C GLU A 16 -16.96 -13.94 3.57
N ASN A 17 -16.78 -12.61 3.42
CA ASN A 17 -15.78 -12.04 2.53
C ASN A 17 -14.38 -12.50 2.89
N MET A 18 -14.00 -12.39 4.16
CA MET A 18 -12.68 -12.82 4.65
C MET A 18 -12.46 -14.32 4.48
N GLY A 19 -13.46 -15.15 4.86
CA GLY A 19 -13.38 -16.60 4.82
C GLY A 19 -13.59 -17.21 3.43
N PHE A 20 -13.99 -16.44 2.42
CA PHE A 20 -14.38 -16.96 1.11
C PHE A 20 -13.33 -17.85 0.46
N SER A 21 -12.08 -17.42 0.46
CA SER A 21 -10.99 -18.18 -0.15
C SER A 21 -10.70 -19.50 0.56
N LEU A 22 -10.85 -19.54 1.86
CA LEU A 22 -10.69 -20.77 2.66
C LEU A 22 -11.85 -21.74 2.39
N LYS A 23 -13.07 -21.21 2.28
CA LYS A 23 -14.26 -22.00 1.92
C LYS A 23 -14.09 -22.67 0.56
N VAL A 24 -13.62 -21.92 -0.45
CA VAL A 24 -13.35 -22.47 -1.80
C VAL A 24 -12.23 -23.51 -1.77
N ALA A 25 -11.25 -23.35 -0.88
CA ALA A 25 -10.18 -24.33 -0.67
C ALA A 25 -10.60 -25.58 0.12
N GLY A 26 -11.88 -25.66 0.56
CA GLY A 26 -12.42 -26.81 1.27
C GLY A 26 -12.06 -26.85 2.77
N ALA A 27 -11.65 -25.74 3.37
CA ALA A 27 -11.38 -25.66 4.79
C ALA A 27 -12.66 -25.91 5.62
N SER A 28 -12.53 -26.50 6.80
CA SER A 28 -13.65 -26.72 7.70
C SER A 28 -14.22 -25.41 8.25
N THR A 29 -15.52 -25.42 8.61
CA THR A 29 -16.18 -24.24 9.20
C THR A 29 -15.46 -23.75 10.46
N SER A 30 -14.96 -24.64 11.29
CA SER A 30 -14.21 -24.32 12.51
C SER A 30 -12.87 -23.63 12.18
N GLU A 31 -12.16 -24.11 11.17
CA GLU A 31 -10.90 -23.52 10.73
C GLU A 31 -11.12 -22.13 10.12
N ILE A 32 -12.16 -21.96 9.28
CA ILE A 32 -12.54 -20.66 8.72
C ILE A 32 -12.86 -19.68 9.85
N ALA A 33 -13.69 -20.08 10.80
CA ALA A 33 -14.06 -19.22 11.93
C ALA A 33 -12.84 -18.80 12.76
N ARG A 34 -11.92 -19.72 13.01
CA ARG A 34 -10.67 -19.45 13.74
C ARG A 34 -9.79 -18.44 13.01
N GLN A 35 -9.53 -18.64 11.72
CA GLN A 35 -8.65 -17.77 10.93
C GLN A 35 -9.27 -16.40 10.69
N VAL A 36 -10.57 -16.33 10.42
CA VAL A 36 -11.31 -15.07 10.27
C VAL A 36 -11.30 -14.31 11.60
N GLY A 37 -11.54 -14.97 12.72
CA GLY A 37 -11.48 -14.34 14.05
C GLY A 37 -10.12 -13.72 14.34
N GLN A 38 -9.04 -14.46 14.15
CA GLN A 38 -7.67 -13.94 14.32
C GLN A 38 -7.37 -12.74 13.42
N ALA A 39 -7.73 -12.79 12.14
CA ALA A 39 -7.53 -11.68 11.22
C ALA A 39 -8.41 -10.47 11.60
N ALA A 40 -9.63 -10.70 12.07
CA ALA A 40 -10.53 -9.64 12.52
C ALA A 40 -10.00 -8.91 13.77
N GLU A 41 -9.40 -9.63 14.71
CA GLU A 41 -8.73 -9.01 15.88
C GLU A 41 -7.58 -8.10 15.44
N ILE A 42 -6.67 -8.59 14.58
CA ILE A 42 -5.53 -7.81 14.04
C ILE A 42 -6.01 -6.52 13.38
N LEU A 43 -7.12 -6.60 12.63
CA LEU A 43 -7.65 -5.51 11.80
C LEU A 43 -8.73 -4.68 12.52
N LYS A 44 -9.05 -4.98 13.79
CA LYS A 44 -10.11 -4.32 14.56
C LYS A 44 -11.48 -4.38 13.84
N LEU A 45 -11.84 -5.55 13.32
CA LEU A 45 -13.07 -5.79 12.59
C LEU A 45 -14.05 -6.70 13.34
N THR A 46 -13.76 -7.10 14.57
CA THR A 46 -14.56 -8.07 15.35
C THR A 46 -16.03 -7.66 15.45
N ASP A 47 -16.31 -6.38 15.71
CA ASP A 47 -17.68 -5.85 15.86
C ASP A 47 -18.41 -5.64 14.50
N TYR A 48 -17.73 -5.95 13.40
CA TYR A 48 -18.23 -5.70 12.04
C TYR A 48 -18.44 -6.98 11.25
N LEU A 49 -18.14 -8.16 11.82
CA LEU A 49 -18.13 -9.45 11.11
C LEU A 49 -19.44 -9.79 10.41
N ASP A 50 -20.58 -9.41 11.00
CA ASP A 50 -21.92 -9.67 10.46
C ASP A 50 -22.42 -8.60 9.48
N ARG A 51 -21.69 -7.47 9.37
CA ARG A 51 -22.07 -6.38 8.46
C ARG A 51 -21.74 -6.70 7.01
N ARG A 52 -22.42 -6.02 6.09
CA ARG A 52 -22.13 -6.08 4.65
C ARG A 52 -21.27 -4.90 4.22
N PRO A 53 -20.56 -4.99 3.10
CA PRO A 53 -19.70 -3.90 2.58
C PRO A 53 -20.39 -2.55 2.47
N LYS A 54 -21.69 -2.50 2.15
CA LYS A 54 -22.48 -1.26 2.06
C LYS A 54 -22.60 -0.51 3.40
N ASP A 55 -22.51 -1.23 4.51
CA ASP A 55 -22.67 -0.70 5.88
C ASP A 55 -21.32 -0.33 6.53
N LEU A 56 -20.24 -0.27 5.73
CA LEU A 56 -18.89 -0.01 6.16
C LEU A 56 -18.36 1.32 5.62
N SER A 57 -17.49 1.99 6.39
CA SER A 57 -16.69 3.11 5.90
C SER A 57 -15.64 2.66 4.87
N GLY A 58 -15.01 3.61 4.15
CA GLY A 58 -13.92 3.31 3.20
C GLY A 58 -12.77 2.53 3.84
N GLY A 59 -12.28 3.00 4.99
CA GLY A 59 -11.21 2.32 5.73
C GLY A 59 -11.60 0.95 6.26
N GLN A 60 -12.85 0.76 6.69
CA GLN A 60 -13.33 -0.56 7.10
C GLN A 60 -13.38 -1.52 5.91
N ARG A 61 -13.88 -1.08 4.74
CA ARG A 61 -13.85 -1.90 3.51
C ARG A 61 -12.43 -2.30 3.13
N GLN A 62 -11.48 -1.38 3.25
CA GLN A 62 -10.09 -1.67 2.99
C GLN A 62 -9.52 -2.71 3.95
N ARG A 63 -9.78 -2.57 5.26
CA ARG A 63 -9.36 -3.58 6.25
C ARG A 63 -9.95 -4.95 5.93
N VAL A 64 -11.20 -5.04 5.47
CA VAL A 64 -11.80 -6.31 5.02
C VAL A 64 -11.04 -6.88 3.82
N ALA A 65 -10.66 -6.06 2.83
CA ALA A 65 -9.88 -6.50 1.68
C ALA A 65 -8.49 -7.01 2.07
N ILE A 66 -7.84 -6.36 3.05
CA ILE A 66 -6.58 -6.84 3.66
C ILE A 66 -6.82 -8.17 4.39
N GLY A 67 -7.90 -8.29 5.16
CA GLY A 67 -8.28 -9.50 5.90
C GLY A 67 -8.45 -10.71 5.00
N ARG A 68 -9.05 -10.54 3.81
CA ARG A 68 -9.13 -11.59 2.78
C ARG A 68 -7.76 -12.14 2.36
N SER A 69 -6.73 -11.32 2.44
CA SER A 69 -5.36 -11.72 2.12
C SER A 69 -4.65 -12.37 3.31
N ILE A 70 -4.88 -11.88 4.54
CA ILE A 70 -4.25 -12.38 5.77
C ILE A 70 -4.68 -13.81 6.08
N VAL A 71 -5.97 -14.12 5.96
CA VAL A 71 -6.50 -15.45 6.29
C VAL A 71 -5.88 -16.60 5.48
N ARG A 72 -5.19 -16.29 4.39
CA ARG A 72 -4.50 -17.27 3.56
C ARG A 72 -3.05 -17.54 4.00
N ASP A 73 -2.55 -16.80 4.97
CA ASP A 73 -1.14 -16.80 5.41
C ASP A 73 -0.14 -16.81 4.22
N PRO A 74 -0.17 -15.81 3.33
CA PRO A 74 0.62 -15.83 2.11
C PRO A 74 2.09 -15.58 2.39
N THR A 75 2.97 -16.07 1.51
CA THR A 75 4.40 -15.78 1.54
C THR A 75 4.70 -14.30 1.29
N ALA A 76 3.90 -13.64 0.45
CA ALA A 76 4.00 -12.20 0.18
C ALA A 76 2.61 -11.58 -0.06
N PHE A 77 2.47 -10.33 0.35
CA PHE A 77 1.29 -9.51 0.09
C PHE A 77 1.52 -8.63 -1.13
N LEU A 78 0.48 -8.48 -1.96
CA LEU A 78 0.49 -7.57 -3.11
C LEU A 78 -0.60 -6.52 -2.89
N PHE A 79 -0.23 -5.25 -2.89
CA PHE A 79 -1.12 -4.11 -2.77
C PHE A 79 -1.07 -3.29 -4.07
N ASP A 80 -2.21 -3.08 -4.68
CA ASP A 80 -2.35 -2.32 -5.92
C ASP A 80 -3.15 -1.04 -5.64
N GLU A 81 -2.44 0.06 -5.44
CA GLU A 81 -2.96 1.38 -5.07
C GLU A 81 -4.04 1.35 -3.97
N PRO A 82 -3.80 0.71 -2.82
CA PRO A 82 -4.87 0.40 -1.88
C PRO A 82 -5.48 1.63 -1.21
N LEU A 83 -4.81 2.78 -1.19
CA LEU A 83 -5.25 4.00 -0.51
C LEU A 83 -5.82 5.07 -1.45
N SER A 84 -5.76 4.86 -2.78
CA SER A 84 -6.10 5.88 -3.78
C SER A 84 -7.57 6.37 -3.69
N ASN A 85 -8.49 5.51 -3.27
CA ASN A 85 -9.92 5.80 -3.16
C ASN A 85 -10.35 6.36 -1.78
N LEU A 86 -9.40 6.73 -0.93
CA LEU A 86 -9.66 7.29 0.39
C LEU A 86 -9.45 8.81 0.41
N ASP A 87 -10.21 9.50 1.26
CA ASP A 87 -9.95 10.90 1.56
C ASP A 87 -8.60 11.10 2.29
N ALA A 88 -8.11 12.33 2.34
CA ALA A 88 -6.77 12.64 2.85
C ALA A 88 -6.58 12.23 4.32
N ALA A 89 -7.57 12.46 5.16
CA ALA A 89 -7.48 12.15 6.59
C ALA A 89 -7.43 10.63 6.82
N LEU A 90 -8.33 9.90 6.17
CA LEU A 90 -8.38 8.44 6.26
C LEU A 90 -7.15 7.78 5.63
N ARG A 91 -6.56 8.37 4.58
CA ARG A 91 -5.32 7.90 3.97
C ARG A 91 -4.15 7.97 4.96
N VAL A 92 -4.04 9.03 5.76
CA VAL A 92 -3.01 9.14 6.81
C VAL A 92 -3.17 8.04 7.86
N GLU A 93 -4.41 7.83 8.35
CA GLU A 93 -4.71 6.77 9.31
C GLU A 93 -4.34 5.39 8.75
N MET A 94 -4.76 5.11 7.53
CA MET A 94 -4.55 3.80 6.90
C MET A 94 -3.08 3.51 6.57
N ARG A 95 -2.28 4.53 6.24
CA ARG A 95 -0.82 4.36 6.12
C ARG A 95 -0.21 3.88 7.42
N TYR A 96 -0.58 4.50 8.54
CA TYR A 96 -0.09 4.08 9.86
C TYR A 96 -0.50 2.63 10.19
N GLU A 97 -1.75 2.26 9.90
CA GLU A 97 -2.23 0.89 10.12
C GLU A 97 -1.50 -0.13 9.23
N ILE A 98 -1.20 0.20 7.96
CA ILE A 98 -0.42 -0.69 7.07
C ILE A 98 1.02 -0.83 7.56
N ALA A 99 1.67 0.27 7.99
CA ALA A 99 3.01 0.20 8.56
C ALA A 99 3.07 -0.70 9.80
N LYS A 100 2.08 -0.56 10.69
CA LYS A 100 1.94 -1.41 11.88
C LYS A 100 1.71 -2.86 11.52
N LEU A 101 0.85 -3.12 10.53
CA LEU A 101 0.57 -4.46 10.02
C LEU A 101 1.82 -5.12 9.45
N HIS A 102 2.63 -4.38 8.69
CA HIS A 102 3.91 -4.86 8.15
C HIS A 102 4.84 -5.33 9.28
N GLN A 103 4.98 -4.50 10.32
CA GLN A 103 5.82 -4.85 11.48
C GLN A 103 5.32 -6.09 12.25
N GLN A 104 3.98 -6.26 12.33
CA GLN A 104 3.37 -7.40 13.02
C GLN A 104 3.49 -8.70 12.23
N LEU A 105 3.21 -8.66 10.94
CA LEU A 105 3.20 -9.86 10.09
C LEU A 105 4.60 -10.31 9.68
N LYS A 106 5.58 -9.40 9.62
CA LYS A 106 6.97 -9.67 9.20
C LYS A 106 7.04 -10.44 7.87
N ARG A 107 6.15 -10.13 6.93
CA ARG A 107 6.07 -10.74 5.59
C ARG A 107 6.45 -9.72 4.53
N THR A 108 6.95 -10.18 3.42
CA THR A 108 7.22 -9.33 2.26
C THR A 108 5.92 -8.70 1.75
N MET A 109 5.94 -7.38 1.56
CA MET A 109 4.84 -6.63 0.97
C MET A 109 5.32 -5.92 -0.29
N ILE A 110 4.68 -6.18 -1.42
CA ILE A 110 4.88 -5.43 -2.67
C ILE A 110 3.73 -4.44 -2.76
N TYR A 111 4.06 -3.16 -2.78
CA TYR A 111 3.11 -2.08 -2.70
C TYR A 111 3.25 -1.16 -3.92
N VAL A 112 2.21 -1.08 -4.73
CA VAL A 112 2.15 -0.16 -5.89
C VAL A 112 1.43 1.10 -5.46
N THR A 113 2.02 2.25 -5.72
CA THR A 113 1.43 3.56 -5.47
C THR A 113 2.01 4.61 -6.40
N HIS A 114 1.23 5.65 -6.68
CA HIS A 114 1.69 6.88 -7.30
C HIS A 114 1.88 8.02 -6.26
N ASP A 115 1.57 7.76 -5.00
CA ASP A 115 1.74 8.72 -3.90
C ASP A 115 3.15 8.60 -3.31
N GLN A 116 3.94 9.65 -3.45
CA GLN A 116 5.32 9.69 -2.97
C GLN A 116 5.40 9.55 -1.44
N VAL A 117 4.43 10.11 -0.72
CA VAL A 117 4.43 10.05 0.75
C VAL A 117 4.20 8.61 1.23
N GLU A 118 3.34 7.85 0.52
CA GLU A 118 3.18 6.43 0.79
C GLU A 118 4.48 5.67 0.56
N ALA A 119 5.10 5.85 -0.61
CA ALA A 119 6.35 5.18 -0.96
C ALA A 119 7.46 5.50 0.04
N MET A 120 7.65 6.79 0.38
CA MET A 120 8.72 7.25 1.27
C MET A 120 8.54 6.85 2.74
N THR A 121 7.28 6.60 3.17
CA THR A 121 6.99 6.30 4.58
C THR A 121 6.76 4.82 4.86
N LEU A 122 6.36 4.03 3.87
CA LEU A 122 6.01 2.62 4.06
C LEU A 122 7.11 1.66 3.61
N ALA A 123 7.93 2.05 2.62
CA ALA A 123 8.82 1.12 1.96
C ALA A 123 10.20 1.03 2.63
N ASP A 124 10.74 -0.20 2.74
CA ASP A 124 12.15 -0.43 3.00
C ASP A 124 12.99 -0.17 1.73
N ARG A 125 12.44 -0.49 0.56
CA ARG A 125 13.04 -0.23 -0.74
C ARG A 125 11.96 0.22 -1.73
N ILE A 126 12.33 1.19 -2.57
CA ILE A 126 11.47 1.74 -3.63
C ILE A 126 12.07 1.38 -4.99
N VAL A 127 11.21 0.97 -5.91
CA VAL A 127 11.51 0.84 -7.33
C VAL A 127 10.79 1.96 -8.06
N VAL A 128 11.54 2.90 -8.62
CA VAL A 128 10.97 3.99 -9.44
C VAL A 128 10.92 3.53 -10.89
N LEU A 129 9.72 3.60 -11.48
CA LEU A 129 9.47 3.21 -12.86
C LEU A 129 9.22 4.45 -13.72
N GLU A 130 9.84 4.49 -14.89
CA GLU A 130 9.63 5.50 -15.93
C GLU A 130 9.36 4.80 -17.27
N PHE A 131 8.19 5.04 -17.86
CA PHE A 131 7.76 4.40 -19.13
C PHE A 131 7.96 2.87 -19.16
N GLY A 132 7.69 2.18 -18.06
CA GLY A 132 7.82 0.73 -17.94
C GLY A 132 9.25 0.23 -17.69
N HIS A 133 10.24 1.12 -17.60
CA HIS A 133 11.63 0.78 -17.27
C HIS A 133 11.96 1.18 -15.83
N ILE A 134 12.88 0.43 -15.21
CA ILE A 134 13.39 0.77 -13.88
C ILE A 134 14.33 1.97 -14.01
N ALA A 135 13.93 3.12 -13.48
CA ALA A 135 14.75 4.32 -13.43
C ALA A 135 15.77 4.26 -12.28
N GLN A 136 15.35 3.82 -11.10
CA GLN A 136 16.24 3.63 -9.94
C GLN A 136 15.59 2.67 -8.92
N VAL A 137 16.45 1.97 -8.17
CA VAL A 137 16.07 1.15 -7.02
C VAL A 137 16.94 1.55 -5.83
N GLY A 138 16.31 1.82 -4.67
CA GLY A 138 17.04 2.17 -3.46
C GLY A 138 16.14 2.29 -2.24
N THR A 139 16.73 2.59 -1.10
CA THR A 139 15.98 3.01 0.09
C THR A 139 15.36 4.39 -0.15
N PRO A 140 14.29 4.77 0.59
CA PRO A 140 13.73 6.12 0.52
C PRO A 140 14.79 7.22 0.63
N ARG A 141 15.71 7.07 1.56
CA ARG A 141 16.80 8.02 1.79
C ARG A 141 17.78 8.12 0.61
N GLU A 142 18.19 6.99 0.03
CA GLU A 142 19.08 6.97 -1.13
C GLU A 142 18.46 7.67 -2.34
N LEU A 143 17.17 7.41 -2.61
CA LEU A 143 16.45 8.06 -3.72
C LEU A 143 16.32 9.58 -3.53
N TYR A 144 16.15 10.03 -2.30
CA TYR A 144 16.06 11.45 -1.98
C TYR A 144 17.42 12.16 -2.02
N GLU A 145 18.45 11.58 -1.38
CA GLU A 145 19.77 12.22 -1.27
C GLU A 145 20.64 12.04 -2.51
N ARG A 146 20.42 10.97 -3.29
CA ARG A 146 21.25 10.58 -4.44
C ARG A 146 20.39 10.10 -5.61
N PRO A 147 19.54 10.96 -6.17
CA PRO A 147 18.75 10.60 -7.35
C PRO A 147 19.69 10.29 -8.53
N GLY A 148 19.44 9.18 -9.23
CA GLY A 148 20.29 8.70 -10.33
C GLY A 148 20.08 9.45 -11.65
N ASN A 149 18.96 10.16 -11.78
CA ASN A 149 18.65 10.98 -12.94
C ASN A 149 17.66 12.09 -12.58
N LEU A 150 17.42 12.99 -13.54
CA LEU A 150 16.54 14.15 -13.37
C LEU A 150 15.09 13.75 -13.08
N PHE A 151 14.60 12.69 -13.71
CA PHE A 151 13.26 12.19 -13.47
C PHE A 151 13.07 11.78 -12.01
N VAL A 152 13.98 10.97 -11.45
CA VAL A 152 13.92 10.55 -10.03
C VAL A 152 14.02 11.77 -9.12
N ALA A 153 14.93 12.72 -9.41
CA ALA A 153 15.10 13.95 -8.61
C ALA A 153 13.83 14.81 -8.55
N GLN A 154 13.06 14.87 -9.66
CA GLN A 154 11.80 15.62 -9.71
C GLN A 154 10.59 14.81 -9.24
N PHE A 155 10.68 13.47 -9.32
CA PHE A 155 9.59 12.57 -8.89
C PHE A 155 9.60 12.36 -7.38
N ILE A 156 10.77 12.29 -6.75
CA ILE A 156 10.92 12.05 -5.31
C ILE A 156 11.03 13.37 -4.55
N GLY A 157 10.15 13.57 -3.58
CA GLY A 157 10.17 14.72 -2.68
C GLY A 157 9.00 15.69 -2.88
N SER A 158 8.57 16.28 -1.76
CA SER A 158 7.55 17.34 -1.72
C SER A 158 8.05 18.44 -0.77
N PRO A 159 8.31 19.65 -1.25
CA PRO A 159 8.20 20.11 -2.66
C PRO A 159 9.18 19.44 -3.62
N LYS A 160 8.88 19.48 -4.92
CA LYS A 160 9.78 18.96 -5.97
C LYS A 160 11.11 19.70 -5.96
N MET A 161 12.20 18.99 -6.31
CA MET A 161 13.51 19.59 -6.49
C MET A 161 13.47 20.68 -7.58
N ASN A 162 14.05 21.84 -7.30
CA ASN A 162 14.22 22.90 -8.29
C ASN A 162 15.30 22.47 -9.29
N VAL A 163 15.00 22.65 -10.56
CA VAL A 163 15.92 22.41 -11.66
C VAL A 163 16.11 23.71 -12.43
N LEU A 164 17.34 24.12 -12.55
CA LEU A 164 17.71 25.33 -13.28
C LEU A 164 18.61 24.95 -14.44
N ASP A 165 18.25 25.41 -15.63
CA ASP A 165 19.15 25.32 -16.78
C ASP A 165 20.37 26.22 -16.54
N CYS A 166 21.55 25.71 -16.85
CA CYS A 166 22.77 26.46 -16.74
C CYS A 166 23.73 26.12 -17.88
N THR A 167 24.59 27.04 -18.23
CA THR A 167 25.72 26.80 -19.12
C THR A 167 27.01 26.76 -18.32
N THR A 168 27.98 25.98 -18.76
CA THR A 168 29.30 25.94 -18.14
C THR A 168 30.26 26.83 -18.91
N GLY A 169 30.95 27.76 -18.23
CA GLY A 169 31.96 28.62 -18.81
C GLY A 169 33.04 28.94 -17.79
N ALA A 170 34.31 28.84 -18.17
CA ALA A 170 35.48 29.15 -17.34
C ALA A 170 35.45 28.51 -15.93
N GLY A 171 34.96 27.24 -15.81
CA GLY A 171 34.87 26.51 -14.55
C GLY A 171 33.73 26.99 -13.62
N ARG A 172 32.77 27.77 -14.13
CA ARG A 172 31.59 28.25 -13.37
C ARG A 172 30.31 27.87 -14.07
N TYR A 173 29.22 27.71 -13.27
CA TYR A 173 27.86 27.56 -13.80
C TYR A 173 27.24 28.94 -13.98
N LEU A 174 26.75 29.24 -15.17
CA LEU A 174 26.09 30.48 -15.53
C LEU A 174 24.60 30.24 -15.68
N LEU A 175 23.79 30.88 -14.83
CA LEU A 175 22.33 30.85 -14.95
C LEU A 175 21.88 31.72 -16.12
N PRO A 176 20.79 31.39 -16.82
CA PRO A 176 20.20 32.28 -17.82
C PRO A 176 19.75 33.58 -17.14
N SER A 177 19.99 34.70 -17.81
CA SER A 177 19.60 36.06 -17.40
C SER A 177 18.10 36.25 -17.41
#